data_3ce6068a395db1cee5514198775f97fa
#
_entry.id   3ce6068a395db1cee5514198775f97fa
#
_cell.length_a   1.000
_cell.length_b   1.000
_cell.length_c   1.000
_cell.angle_alpha   90.00
_cell.angle_beta   90.00
_cell.angle_gamma   90.00
#
_symmetry.space_group_name_H-M   'P 1'
#
loop_
_entity.id
_entity.type
_entity.pdbx_description
1 polymer ?
#
loop_
_entity_poly.entity_id
_entity_poly.type
_entity_poly.pdbx_seq_one_letter_code
_entity_poly.pdbx_strand_id
1 'polypeptide(L)'
;MSPPGFRRLALAVALVLTAGGAGAAEPIAADWPEPARKAAAAIAEKYGAPQEQTATLLIWHRNGPWIRTVVHKVGAEHDFPAKHSDVVEQSLPYKVPLNLFSAVATFNGSVIPDRTRGTLTAYGADEAENVLSLNLARAVVRGELTPEQAREKQVAATQELAGGKTPELAEKLTVEQQQEGDVTDPDTAMILPPGRSR
;
A
#
# COMPACT_ATOMS: atom_id res chain seq x y z
N MET A 1 -32.46 41.01 -64.84
CA MET A 1 -31.42 40.02 -64.58
C MET A 1 -31.28 39.84 -63.12
N SER A 2 -31.90 38.78 -62.60
CA SER A 2 -31.84 38.44 -61.17
C SER A 2 -30.76 37.40 -60.88
N PRO A 3 -29.96 37.50 -59.79
CA PRO A 3 -28.91 36.54 -59.51
C PRO A 3 -29.47 35.23 -58.86
N PRO A 4 -28.81 34.09 -59.04
CA PRO A 4 -29.27 32.77 -58.56
C PRO A 4 -29.03 32.63 -57.03
N GLY A 5 -30.05 32.11 -56.38
CA GLY A 5 -30.04 31.86 -54.94
C GLY A 5 -29.14 30.68 -54.57
N PHE A 6 -28.27 30.89 -53.58
CA PHE A 6 -27.48 29.86 -52.94
C PHE A 6 -28.35 29.04 -51.96
N ARG A 7 -28.61 27.81 -52.27
CA ARG A 7 -29.21 26.82 -51.34
C ARG A 7 -28.13 26.41 -50.34
N ARG A 8 -28.30 26.81 -49.06
CA ARG A 8 -27.49 26.30 -47.95
C ARG A 8 -27.92 24.87 -47.61
N LEU A 9 -27.04 23.93 -47.89
CA LEU A 9 -27.18 22.53 -47.49
C LEU A 9 -26.84 22.44 -45.98
N ALA A 10 -27.83 22.22 -45.16
CA ALA A 10 -27.62 21.96 -43.69
C ALA A 10 -27.21 20.51 -43.50
N LEU A 11 -25.95 20.28 -43.16
CA LEU A 11 -25.42 18.97 -42.80
C LEU A 11 -25.84 18.67 -41.35
N ALA A 12 -26.82 17.83 -41.17
CA ALA A 12 -27.19 17.34 -39.83
C ALA A 12 -26.21 16.24 -39.43
N VAL A 13 -25.33 16.55 -38.49
CA VAL A 13 -24.47 15.56 -37.82
C VAL A 13 -25.31 14.86 -36.76
N ALA A 14 -25.71 13.65 -37.04
CA ALA A 14 -26.35 12.78 -36.03
C ALA A 14 -25.28 12.26 -35.07
N LEU A 15 -25.28 12.81 -33.84
CA LEU A 15 -24.47 12.30 -32.74
C LEU A 15 -25.07 10.98 -32.25
N VAL A 16 -24.53 9.84 -32.64
CA VAL A 16 -24.89 8.53 -32.10
C VAL A 16 -24.27 8.42 -30.72
N LEU A 17 -25.05 8.70 -29.68
CA LEU A 17 -24.72 8.30 -28.30
C LEU A 17 -24.89 6.78 -28.19
N THR A 18 -23.79 6.05 -28.29
CA THR A 18 -23.76 4.66 -27.87
C THR A 18 -23.85 4.67 -26.35
N ALA A 19 -25.03 4.38 -25.80
CA ALA A 19 -25.17 4.01 -24.39
C ALA A 19 -24.41 2.69 -24.20
N GLY A 20 -23.12 2.80 -23.78
CA GLY A 20 -22.38 1.67 -23.29
C GLY A 20 -23.14 1.13 -22.07
N GLY A 21 -23.73 -0.07 -22.19
CA GLY A 21 -24.33 -0.75 -21.06
C GLY A 21 -23.30 -0.85 -19.96
N ALA A 22 -23.60 -0.25 -18.79
CA ALA A 22 -22.86 -0.52 -17.56
C ALA A 22 -23.14 -1.98 -17.20
N GLY A 23 -22.37 -2.91 -17.78
CA GLY A 23 -22.23 -4.24 -17.23
C GLY A 23 -21.74 -4.06 -15.80
N ALA A 24 -22.38 -4.70 -14.82
CA ALA A 24 -21.88 -4.73 -13.46
C ALA A 24 -20.41 -5.15 -13.53
N ALA A 25 -19.51 -4.28 -13.06
CA ALA A 25 -18.09 -4.59 -13.05
C ALA A 25 -17.93 -5.90 -12.25
N GLU A 26 -17.24 -6.88 -12.84
CA GLU A 26 -16.93 -8.12 -12.14
C GLU A 26 -16.22 -7.78 -10.82
N PRO A 27 -16.60 -8.45 -9.71
CA PRO A 27 -15.97 -8.17 -8.43
C PRO A 27 -14.47 -8.36 -8.53
N ILE A 28 -13.71 -7.39 -8.03
CA ILE A 28 -12.25 -7.46 -7.99
C ILE A 28 -11.85 -8.73 -7.24
N ALA A 29 -10.97 -9.55 -7.87
CA ALA A 29 -10.45 -10.78 -7.28
C ALA A 29 -11.54 -11.82 -6.89
N ALA A 30 -12.63 -11.92 -7.65
CA ALA A 30 -13.77 -12.79 -7.33
C ALA A 30 -13.38 -14.28 -7.09
N ASP A 31 -12.35 -14.77 -7.79
CA ASP A 31 -11.81 -16.15 -7.71
C ASP A 31 -10.67 -16.32 -6.69
N TRP A 32 -10.35 -15.26 -5.92
CA TRP A 32 -9.27 -15.30 -4.94
C TRP A 32 -9.74 -15.88 -3.61
N PRO A 33 -8.82 -16.41 -2.77
CA PRO A 33 -9.12 -16.81 -1.40
C PRO A 33 -9.81 -15.68 -0.61
N GLU A 34 -10.66 -16.06 0.34
CA GLU A 34 -11.49 -15.11 1.08
C GLU A 34 -10.70 -13.96 1.72
N PRO A 35 -9.55 -14.16 2.42
CA PRO A 35 -8.79 -13.06 2.99
C PRO A 35 -8.33 -12.04 1.95
N ALA A 36 -7.77 -12.50 0.83
CA ALA A 36 -7.28 -11.65 -0.25
C ALA A 36 -8.42 -10.91 -0.97
N ARG A 37 -9.56 -11.58 -1.19
CA ARG A 37 -10.75 -10.97 -1.79
C ARG A 37 -11.33 -9.88 -0.90
N LYS A 38 -11.43 -10.12 0.41
CA LYS A 38 -11.90 -9.11 1.38
C LYS A 38 -10.97 -7.90 1.44
N ALA A 39 -9.67 -8.12 1.51
CA ALA A 39 -8.67 -7.07 1.49
C ALA A 39 -8.73 -6.24 0.19
N ALA A 40 -8.79 -6.91 -0.97
CA ALA A 40 -8.90 -6.24 -2.27
C ALA A 40 -10.15 -5.36 -2.36
N ALA A 41 -11.29 -5.84 -1.87
CA ALA A 41 -12.54 -5.06 -1.85
C ALA A 41 -12.41 -3.82 -0.96
N ALA A 42 -11.87 -3.94 0.25
CA ALA A 42 -11.68 -2.83 1.18
C ALA A 42 -10.72 -1.76 0.64
N ILE A 43 -9.59 -2.18 0.04
CA ILE A 43 -8.64 -1.25 -0.59
C ILE A 43 -9.27 -0.56 -1.80
N ALA A 44 -10.01 -1.30 -2.63
CA ALA A 44 -10.69 -0.73 -3.79
C ALA A 44 -11.83 0.23 -3.40
N GLU A 45 -12.56 -0.04 -2.33
CA GLU A 45 -13.58 0.87 -1.80
C GLU A 45 -12.95 2.21 -1.35
N LYS A 46 -11.79 2.14 -0.71
CA LYS A 46 -11.10 3.33 -0.17
C LYS A 46 -10.34 4.12 -1.22
N TYR A 47 -9.68 3.46 -2.17
CA TYR A 47 -8.71 4.07 -3.09
C TYR A 47 -9.09 3.95 -4.57
N GLY A 48 -10.23 3.36 -4.87
CA GLY A 48 -10.63 3.08 -6.26
C GLY A 48 -10.01 1.80 -6.83
N ALA A 49 -10.18 1.58 -8.12
CA ALA A 49 -9.65 0.40 -8.80
C ALA A 49 -8.11 0.38 -8.80
N PRO A 50 -7.48 -0.81 -8.75
CA PRO A 50 -6.03 -0.92 -8.87
C PRO A 50 -5.54 -0.43 -10.23
N GLN A 51 -4.36 0.19 -10.27
CA GLN A 51 -3.72 0.61 -11.52
C GLN A 51 -3.11 -0.55 -12.29
N GLU A 52 -2.69 -1.61 -11.58
CA GLU A 52 -2.16 -2.81 -12.20
C GLU A 52 -2.84 -4.04 -11.63
N GLN A 53 -3.14 -4.99 -12.52
CA GLN A 53 -3.76 -6.26 -12.16
C GLN A 53 -3.07 -7.41 -12.89
N THR A 54 -2.70 -8.43 -12.14
CA THR A 54 -2.17 -9.69 -12.66
C THR A 54 -3.03 -10.86 -12.18
N ALA A 55 -2.68 -12.08 -12.53
CA ALA A 55 -3.34 -13.27 -12.02
C ALA A 55 -3.20 -13.45 -10.49
N THR A 56 -2.20 -12.82 -9.88
CA THR A 56 -1.82 -13.04 -8.47
C THR A 56 -1.64 -11.76 -7.65
N LEU A 57 -1.67 -10.58 -8.27
CA LEU A 57 -1.43 -9.30 -7.61
C LEU A 57 -2.40 -8.24 -8.10
N LEU A 58 -2.84 -7.39 -7.17
CA LEU A 58 -3.47 -6.10 -7.45
C LEU A 58 -2.59 -5.00 -6.87
N ILE A 59 -2.28 -3.95 -7.65
CA ILE A 59 -1.31 -2.93 -7.27
C ILE A 59 -1.93 -1.54 -7.39
N TRP A 60 -1.81 -0.78 -6.32
CA TRP A 60 -2.11 0.65 -6.25
C TRP A 60 -0.82 1.42 -6.03
N HIS A 61 -0.60 2.46 -6.84
CA HIS A 61 0.53 3.37 -6.72
C HIS A 61 0.07 4.70 -6.12
N ARG A 62 0.84 5.24 -5.17
CA ARG A 62 0.59 6.57 -4.57
C ARG A 62 -0.85 6.76 -4.10
N ASN A 63 -1.33 5.81 -3.33
CA ASN A 63 -2.69 5.79 -2.80
C ASN A 63 -2.72 6.23 -1.32
N GLY A 64 -3.20 7.44 -1.06
CA GLY A 64 -3.20 8.04 0.28
C GLY A 64 -1.77 8.22 0.83
N PRO A 65 -1.43 7.66 1.99
CA PRO A 65 -0.09 7.79 2.56
C PRO A 65 0.93 6.81 1.94
N TRP A 66 0.48 5.87 1.11
CA TRP A 66 1.30 4.78 0.61
C TRP A 66 1.98 5.12 -0.71
N ILE A 67 3.28 4.85 -0.83
CA ILE A 67 3.96 4.84 -2.14
C ILE A 67 3.35 3.74 -3.00
N ARG A 68 3.06 2.60 -2.37
CA ARG A 68 2.50 1.43 -3.02
C ARG A 68 1.68 0.61 -2.03
N THR A 69 0.53 0.13 -2.51
CA THR A 69 -0.23 -0.95 -1.88
C THR A 69 -0.29 -2.12 -2.84
N VAL A 70 -0.04 -3.32 -2.37
CA VAL A 70 -0.19 -4.57 -3.14
C VAL A 70 -1.09 -5.51 -2.36
N VAL A 71 -2.09 -6.07 -3.03
CA VAL A 71 -2.85 -7.21 -2.50
C VAL A 71 -2.40 -8.47 -3.22
N HIS A 72 -1.96 -9.45 -2.46
CA HIS A 72 -1.48 -10.74 -2.94
C HIS A 72 -2.62 -11.77 -2.93
N LYS A 73 -2.79 -12.54 -4.01
CA LYS A 73 -3.76 -13.65 -4.07
C LYS A 73 -3.51 -14.68 -2.97
N VAL A 74 -2.25 -14.97 -2.70
CA VAL A 74 -1.79 -15.87 -1.65
C VAL A 74 -0.82 -15.10 -0.77
N GLY A 75 -1.17 -14.93 0.49
CA GLY A 75 -0.33 -14.29 1.51
C GLY A 75 0.58 -15.28 2.21
N ALA A 76 1.49 -14.75 3.03
CA ALA A 76 2.29 -15.53 3.94
C ALA A 76 1.49 -15.82 5.22
N GLU A 77 1.59 -17.05 5.73
CA GLU A 77 1.01 -17.38 7.05
C GLU A 77 1.83 -16.72 8.16
N HIS A 78 1.16 -16.06 9.07
CA HIS A 78 1.75 -15.34 10.18
C HIS A 78 0.99 -15.65 11.48
N ASP A 79 1.72 -16.04 12.52
CA ASP A 79 1.13 -16.47 13.79
C ASP A 79 1.16 -15.38 14.89
N PHE A 80 1.59 -14.18 14.57
CA PHE A 80 1.67 -13.07 15.53
C PHE A 80 0.86 -11.85 15.04
N PRO A 81 0.05 -11.21 15.94
CA PRO A 81 -0.26 -11.58 17.33
C PRO A 81 -1.28 -12.72 17.45
N ALA A 82 -1.95 -13.06 16.37
CA ALA A 82 -2.85 -14.20 16.22
C ALA A 82 -2.65 -14.76 14.80
N LYS A 83 -3.05 -16.01 14.57
CA LYS A 83 -2.90 -16.61 13.23
C LYS A 83 -3.72 -15.87 12.19
N HIS A 84 -3.06 -15.43 11.12
CA HIS A 84 -3.65 -14.77 9.94
C HIS A 84 -2.79 -14.97 8.70
N SER A 85 -3.21 -14.44 7.59
CA SER A 85 -2.45 -14.45 6.33
C SER A 85 -2.13 -13.02 5.90
N ASP A 86 -0.86 -12.72 5.72
CA ASP A 86 -0.34 -11.42 5.28
C ASP A 86 -0.59 -11.23 3.78
N VAL A 87 -1.77 -10.75 3.42
CA VAL A 87 -2.19 -10.56 2.02
C VAL A 87 -2.03 -9.11 1.53
N VAL A 88 -1.89 -8.14 2.43
CA VAL A 88 -1.74 -6.73 2.10
C VAL A 88 -0.33 -6.24 2.41
N GLU A 89 0.37 -5.80 1.37
CA GLU A 89 1.67 -5.12 1.47
C GLU A 89 1.44 -3.61 1.32
N GLN A 90 1.95 -2.80 2.25
CA GLN A 90 1.90 -1.35 2.14
C GLN A 90 3.24 -0.73 2.51
N SER A 91 3.74 0.14 1.64
CA SER A 91 5.05 0.77 1.77
C SER A 91 4.92 2.29 1.86
N LEU A 92 5.74 2.90 2.71
CA LEU A 92 5.86 4.36 2.84
C LEU A 92 7.33 4.80 2.93
N PRO A 93 7.65 6.07 2.61
CA PRO A 93 9.01 6.59 2.76
C PRO A 93 9.30 6.79 4.25
N TYR A 94 10.21 6.02 4.78
CA TYR A 94 10.69 6.14 6.16
C TYR A 94 12.05 5.51 6.32
N LYS A 95 13.05 6.32 6.70
CA LYS A 95 14.42 5.86 6.93
C LYS A 95 14.56 5.28 8.33
N VAL A 96 14.78 3.99 8.40
CA VAL A 96 15.15 3.31 9.65
C VAL A 96 16.69 3.33 9.75
N PRO A 97 17.27 3.79 10.87
CA PRO A 97 18.71 3.65 11.10
C PRO A 97 19.15 2.19 11.06
N LEU A 98 20.26 1.91 10.39
CA LEU A 98 20.72 0.53 10.13
C LEU A 98 20.86 -0.32 11.40
N ASN A 99 21.34 0.29 12.50
CA ASN A 99 21.50 -0.36 13.80
C ASN A 99 20.15 -0.74 14.47
N LEU A 100 19.01 -0.28 13.95
CA LEU A 100 17.67 -0.58 14.47
C LEU A 100 16.90 -1.60 13.61
N PHE A 101 17.47 -2.09 12.49
CA PHE A 101 16.82 -3.10 11.66
C PHE A 101 16.46 -4.36 12.45
N SER A 102 17.39 -4.84 13.27
CA SER A 102 17.14 -6.00 14.13
C SER A 102 16.04 -5.76 15.17
N ALA A 103 15.95 -4.55 15.72
CA ALA A 103 14.92 -4.19 16.67
C ALA A 103 13.52 -4.19 16.01
N VAL A 104 13.41 -3.66 14.79
CA VAL A 104 12.17 -3.71 14.00
C VAL A 104 11.79 -5.16 13.70
N ALA A 105 12.73 -5.99 13.23
CA ALA A 105 12.48 -7.40 12.94
C ALA A 105 12.13 -8.22 14.20
N THR A 106 12.72 -7.90 15.36
CA THR A 106 12.37 -8.52 16.65
C THR A 106 10.96 -8.16 17.08
N PHE A 107 10.54 -6.92 16.82
CA PHE A 107 9.18 -6.48 17.09
C PHE A 107 8.18 -7.25 16.22
N ASN A 108 8.33 -7.20 14.91
CA ASN A 108 7.41 -7.86 13.98
C ASN A 108 8.14 -8.24 12.69
N GLY A 109 8.16 -9.55 12.38
CA GLY A 109 8.83 -10.09 11.19
C GLY A 109 8.19 -9.65 9.87
N SER A 110 6.93 -9.19 9.90
CA SER A 110 6.20 -8.68 8.74
C SER A 110 6.37 -7.16 8.54
N VAL A 111 7.25 -6.50 9.31
CA VAL A 111 7.65 -5.10 9.10
C VAL A 111 9.08 -5.03 8.62
N ILE A 112 9.27 -4.59 7.38
CA ILE A 112 10.55 -4.70 6.68
C ILE A 112 11.09 -3.32 6.31
N PRO A 113 12.22 -2.88 6.88
CA PRO A 113 12.94 -1.69 6.44
C PRO A 113 13.81 -2.01 5.21
N ASP A 114 13.74 -1.15 4.18
CA ASP A 114 14.62 -1.20 3.01
C ASP A 114 15.55 0.03 3.04
N ARG A 115 16.84 -0.20 3.27
CA ARG A 115 17.85 0.85 3.34
C ARG A 115 18.03 1.55 1.99
N THR A 116 18.12 0.80 0.92
CA THR A 116 18.43 1.34 -0.41
C THR A 116 17.32 2.24 -0.91
N ARG A 117 16.06 1.83 -0.74
CA ARG A 117 14.89 2.61 -1.14
C ARG A 117 14.48 3.63 -0.10
N GLY A 118 14.92 3.48 1.15
CA GLY A 118 14.47 4.32 2.27
C GLY A 118 12.99 4.10 2.58
N THR A 119 12.52 2.87 2.49
CA THR A 119 11.12 2.54 2.76
C THR A 119 10.96 1.68 4.00
N LEU A 120 9.82 1.83 4.66
CA LEU A 120 9.32 0.89 5.65
C LEU A 120 8.05 0.26 5.09
N THR A 121 8.02 -1.07 5.04
CA THR A 121 6.91 -1.85 4.48
C THR A 121 6.31 -2.72 5.56
N ALA A 122 4.98 -2.76 5.66
CA ALA A 122 4.26 -3.72 6.47
C ALA A 122 3.50 -4.69 5.59
N TYR A 123 3.43 -5.93 6.05
CA TYR A 123 2.58 -6.98 5.53
C TYR A 123 1.60 -7.39 6.63
N GLY A 124 0.32 -7.50 6.29
CA GLY A 124 -0.73 -7.85 7.23
C GLY A 124 -2.00 -8.33 6.52
N ALA A 125 -3.02 -8.66 7.30
CA ALA A 125 -4.30 -9.10 6.78
C ALA A 125 -5.09 -7.95 6.12
N ASP A 126 -4.90 -6.72 6.59
CA ASP A 126 -5.57 -5.52 6.09
C ASP A 126 -4.77 -4.24 6.40
N GLU A 127 -5.31 -3.09 5.97
CA GLU A 127 -4.67 -1.78 6.18
C GLU A 127 -4.63 -1.37 7.65
N ALA A 128 -5.64 -1.70 8.46
CA ALA A 128 -5.67 -1.31 9.87
C ALA A 128 -4.53 -2.00 10.65
N GLU A 129 -4.28 -3.27 10.36
CA GLU A 129 -3.16 -4.01 10.91
C GLU A 129 -1.81 -3.43 10.46
N ASN A 130 -1.69 -3.06 9.18
CA ASN A 130 -0.48 -2.42 8.66
C ASN A 130 -0.22 -1.06 9.33
N VAL A 131 -1.25 -0.23 9.49
CA VAL A 131 -1.15 1.05 10.21
C VAL A 131 -0.70 0.84 11.65
N LEU A 132 -1.30 -0.10 12.36
CA LEU A 132 -0.90 -0.47 13.72
C LEU A 132 0.57 -0.90 13.81
N SER A 133 0.97 -1.81 12.94
CA SER A 133 2.34 -2.36 12.91
C SER A 133 3.37 -1.29 12.59
N LEU A 134 3.08 -0.39 11.63
CA LEU A 134 3.99 0.71 11.27
C LEU A 134 4.09 1.77 12.37
N ASN A 135 2.99 2.11 13.04
CA ASN A 135 3.01 3.04 14.17
C ASN A 135 3.85 2.50 15.34
N LEU A 136 3.71 1.20 15.64
CA LEU A 136 4.51 0.56 16.67
C LEU A 136 5.99 0.41 16.27
N ALA A 137 6.27 0.07 15.01
CA ALA A 137 7.65 0.05 14.50
C ALA A 137 8.33 1.42 14.60
N ARG A 138 7.59 2.50 14.25
CA ARG A 138 8.06 3.88 14.47
C ARG A 138 8.40 4.14 15.93
N ALA A 139 7.55 3.74 16.87
CA ALA A 139 7.80 3.92 18.29
C ALA A 139 9.07 3.16 18.76
N VAL A 140 9.34 1.97 18.20
CA VAL A 140 10.58 1.23 18.43
C VAL A 140 11.79 1.99 17.85
N VAL A 141 11.69 2.47 16.61
CA VAL A 141 12.77 3.23 15.95
C VAL A 141 13.10 4.52 16.71
N ARG A 142 12.11 5.17 17.30
CA ARG A 142 12.32 6.39 18.11
C ARG A 142 12.74 6.12 19.55
N GLY A 143 12.83 4.86 19.96
CA GLY A 143 13.18 4.48 21.33
C GLY A 143 12.05 4.77 22.36
N GLU A 144 10.86 5.01 21.90
CA GLU A 144 9.66 5.23 22.72
C GLU A 144 9.17 3.91 23.34
N LEU A 145 9.42 2.79 22.66
CA LEU A 145 9.09 1.43 23.09
C LEU A 145 10.26 0.49 22.83
N THR A 146 10.42 -0.53 23.69
CA THR A 146 11.24 -1.69 23.32
C THR A 146 10.46 -2.58 22.33
N PRO A 147 11.14 -3.47 21.58
CA PRO A 147 10.44 -4.45 20.73
C PRO A 147 9.40 -5.27 21.49
N GLU A 148 9.70 -5.70 22.72
CA GLU A 148 8.81 -6.48 23.58
C GLU A 148 7.56 -5.66 23.98
N GLN A 149 7.74 -4.41 24.40
CA GLN A 149 6.63 -3.51 24.71
C GLN A 149 5.73 -3.22 23.51
N ALA A 150 6.34 -3.10 22.31
CA ALA A 150 5.59 -2.93 21.08
C ALA A 150 4.78 -4.19 20.74
N ARG A 151 5.33 -5.39 20.99
CA ARG A 151 4.60 -6.66 20.84
C ARG A 151 3.40 -6.75 21.78
N GLU A 152 3.58 -6.41 23.05
CA GLU A 152 2.49 -6.38 24.04
C GLU A 152 1.37 -5.44 23.60
N LYS A 153 1.72 -4.23 23.12
CA LYS A 153 0.75 -3.26 22.62
C LYS A 153 0.03 -3.76 21.36
N GLN A 154 0.74 -4.44 20.45
CA GLN A 154 0.11 -5.02 19.26
C GLN A 154 -0.90 -6.12 19.65
N VAL A 155 -0.58 -7.00 20.60
CA VAL A 155 -1.52 -8.01 21.11
C VAL A 155 -2.78 -7.34 21.66
N ALA A 156 -2.64 -6.33 22.52
CA ALA A 156 -3.78 -5.63 23.11
C ALA A 156 -4.65 -4.95 22.04
N ALA A 157 -4.03 -4.22 21.11
CA ALA A 157 -4.75 -3.53 20.04
C ALA A 157 -5.44 -4.52 19.07
N THR A 158 -4.81 -5.65 18.76
CA THR A 158 -5.44 -6.70 17.92
C THR A 158 -6.64 -7.33 18.60
N GLN A 159 -6.60 -7.49 19.93
CA GLN A 159 -7.77 -7.97 20.69
C GLN A 159 -8.93 -6.95 20.65
N GLU A 160 -8.63 -5.65 20.70
CA GLU A 160 -9.64 -4.61 20.54
C GLU A 160 -10.26 -4.64 19.13
N LEU A 161 -9.45 -4.76 18.08
CA LEU A 161 -9.91 -4.91 16.69
C LEU A 161 -10.83 -6.14 16.53
N ALA A 162 -10.44 -7.27 17.08
CA ALA A 162 -11.25 -8.49 17.07
C ALA A 162 -12.57 -8.32 17.82
N GLY A 163 -12.60 -7.45 18.86
CA GLY A 163 -13.78 -7.06 19.58
C GLY A 163 -14.64 -5.99 18.90
N GLY A 164 -14.30 -5.58 17.67
CA GLY A 164 -15.03 -4.57 16.89
C GLY A 164 -14.75 -3.13 17.32
N LYS A 165 -13.69 -2.89 18.09
CA LYS A 165 -13.21 -1.54 18.45
C LYS A 165 -12.01 -1.21 17.57
N THR A 166 -11.89 0.06 17.18
CA THR A 166 -10.69 0.53 16.48
C THR A 166 -9.79 1.26 17.48
N PRO A 167 -8.63 0.69 17.87
CA PRO A 167 -7.70 1.37 18.75
C PRO A 167 -7.06 2.57 18.00
N GLU A 168 -6.73 3.63 18.73
CA GLU A 168 -6.14 4.85 18.17
C GLU A 168 -4.92 4.58 17.28
N LEU A 169 -4.09 3.62 17.68
CA LEU A 169 -2.90 3.21 16.90
C LEU A 169 -3.21 2.56 15.56
N ALA A 170 -4.44 2.09 15.33
CA ALA A 170 -4.88 1.49 14.07
C ALA A 170 -5.75 2.45 13.22
N GLU A 171 -6.28 3.54 13.83
CA GLU A 171 -7.13 4.49 13.12
C GLU A 171 -6.34 5.38 12.15
N LYS A 172 -5.18 5.82 12.56
CA LYS A 172 -4.39 6.83 11.83
C LYS A 172 -2.91 6.51 11.84
N LEU A 173 -2.32 6.60 10.67
CA LEU A 173 -0.87 6.53 10.53
C LEU A 173 -0.21 7.74 11.19
N THR A 174 0.62 7.49 12.21
CA THR A 174 1.40 8.51 12.93
C THR A 174 2.85 8.60 12.46
N VAL A 175 3.25 7.71 11.54
CA VAL A 175 4.58 7.74 10.92
C VAL A 175 4.71 9.02 10.13
N GLU A 176 5.69 9.85 10.48
CA GLU A 176 6.00 11.09 9.77
C GLU A 176 6.49 10.74 8.38
N GLN A 177 5.73 11.18 7.36
CA GLN A 177 6.13 10.91 5.98
C GLN A 177 7.37 11.74 5.63
N GLN A 178 8.41 11.04 5.19
CA GLN A 178 9.61 11.65 4.65
C GLN A 178 9.49 11.72 3.13
N GLN A 179 10.22 12.64 2.49
CA GLN A 179 10.19 12.71 1.03
C GLN A 179 10.97 11.53 0.44
N GLU A 180 10.39 10.90 -0.59
CA GLU A 180 11.15 9.94 -1.39
C GLU A 180 12.42 10.62 -1.91
N GLY A 181 13.52 9.96 -1.97
CA GLY A 181 14.80 10.57 -2.36
C GLY A 181 15.64 11.02 -1.18
N ASP A 182 15.08 11.73 -0.21
CA ASP A 182 15.83 12.14 0.99
C ASP A 182 16.14 10.98 1.94
N VAL A 183 15.37 9.90 1.81
CA VAL A 183 15.46 8.70 2.66
C VAL A 183 16.27 7.58 2.05
N THR A 184 16.59 7.66 0.76
CA THR A 184 17.34 6.61 0.06
C THR A 184 18.80 6.57 0.49
N ASP A 185 19.39 5.38 0.48
CA ASP A 185 20.81 5.16 0.74
C ASP A 185 21.33 4.08 -0.22
N PRO A 186 21.70 4.48 -1.46
CA PRO A 186 22.12 3.55 -2.50
C PRO A 186 23.54 3.00 -2.31
N ASP A 187 24.20 3.31 -1.18
CA ASP A 187 25.61 3.03 -0.94
C ASP A 187 26.57 3.81 -1.86
N THR A 188 27.85 3.59 -1.63
CA THR A 188 28.92 4.15 -2.47
C THR A 188 29.53 3.04 -3.32
N ALA A 189 29.63 3.26 -4.63
CA ALA A 189 30.28 2.30 -5.51
C ALA A 189 31.73 2.05 -5.12
N MET A 190 32.10 0.80 -4.88
CA MET A 190 33.46 0.38 -4.59
C MET A 190 34.24 0.03 -5.86
N ILE A 191 33.52 -0.40 -6.90
CA ILE A 191 34.07 -0.66 -8.24
C ILE A 191 33.66 0.51 -9.12
N LEU A 192 34.65 1.27 -9.58
CA LEU A 192 34.42 2.42 -10.46
C LEU A 192 34.51 2.03 -11.92
N PRO A 193 33.72 2.67 -12.82
CA PRO A 193 33.90 2.49 -14.26
C PRO A 193 35.33 2.83 -14.69
N PRO A 194 35.85 2.18 -15.74
CA PRO A 194 37.19 2.51 -16.28
C PRO A 194 37.33 4.02 -16.55
N GLY A 195 38.41 4.61 -16.05
CA GLY A 195 38.72 6.04 -16.24
C GLY A 195 38.18 7.01 -15.16
N ARG A 196 37.52 6.52 -14.10
CA ARG A 196 37.24 7.32 -12.90
C ARG A 196 38.14 6.88 -11.74
N SER A 197 38.96 7.79 -11.22
CA SER A 197 39.64 7.64 -9.94
C SER A 197 38.73 8.13 -8.80
N ARG A 198 38.98 7.63 -7.59
CA ARG A 198 38.34 8.15 -6.36
C ARG A 198 38.82 9.55 -6.06
#